data_60af34f702891782d01377759e8d1a19
#
_entry.id   60af34f702891782d01377759e8d1a19
#
_cell.length_a   1.000
_cell.length_b   1.000
_cell.length_c   1.000
_cell.angle_alpha   90.00
_cell.angle_beta   90.00
_cell.angle_gamma   90.00
#
_symmetry.space_group_name_H-M   'P 1'
#
loop_
_entity.id
_entity.type
_entity.pdbx_description
1 polymer ?
#
loop_
_entity_poly.entity_id
_entity_poly.type
_entity_poly.pdbx_seq_one_letter_code
_entity_poly.pdbx_strand_id
1 'polypeptide(L)'
;MTFQINRRSFLRLGMAAGAASLAPRWALPQAAAPAPPTDRLAQMHAAGASTPIKTTKLYDNIWLLQGAGGNMAVQSGKDGILLIDSSFATAVPHIREAIAAVSSDAPHALINTHWHVDHVDGNEGMHAAGFHVIAHEKTKTRMSAPSEIKLLHISLPAYPAGAIPGTTFAATMSHKHNGDSVDLVHYDPAHTDTDIYIHFHNADVLHCGDIFFNKTYPFIDEGTGGSIGGTIDAAQKSLALVGDATKVIPGHGPLGNKADLKQYIDMLSAVRDNVAALKKAGASEQEAIAKKPTMQFDSNWLHSGGSPDMFIGIVYRTV
;
A
#
# COMPACT_ATOMS: atom_id res chain seq x y z
N MET A 1 48.60 85.38 10.36
CA MET A 1 48.80 85.89 9.00
C MET A 1 47.71 85.28 8.15
N THR A 2 46.56 85.93 8.02
CA THR A 2 46.14 86.88 6.95
C THR A 2 46.34 86.26 5.56
N PHE A 3 45.34 85.96 4.81
CA PHE A 3 44.45 86.75 3.94
C PHE A 3 43.55 85.71 3.20
N GLN A 4 42.29 85.65 3.19
CA GLN A 4 41.26 86.47 2.54
C GLN A 4 41.21 86.42 1.02
N ILE A 5 39.95 86.14 0.58
CA ILE A 5 39.16 86.70 -0.54
C ILE A 5 39.44 86.02 -1.93
N ASN A 6 38.47 85.74 -2.84
CA ASN A 6 37.12 86.26 -3.12
C ASN A 6 36.45 85.52 -4.27
N ARG A 7 35.17 85.40 -4.24
CA ARG A 7 34.11 85.55 -5.24
C ARG A 7 34.43 85.51 -6.75
N ARG A 8 33.72 84.80 -7.51
CA ARG A 8 32.57 85.19 -8.35
C ARG A 8 32.15 84.12 -9.35
N SER A 9 30.88 83.81 -9.26
CA SER A 9 29.85 83.59 -10.29
C SER A 9 30.30 83.43 -11.75
N PHE A 10 29.88 82.34 -12.42
CA PHE A 10 29.30 82.43 -13.76
C PHE A 10 28.26 81.32 -13.96
N LEU A 11 27.08 81.74 -14.27
CA LEU A 11 26.02 80.93 -14.88
C LEU A 11 26.44 80.43 -16.27
N ARG A 12 26.01 79.26 -16.63
CA ARG A 12 25.29 78.89 -17.90
C ARG A 12 24.83 77.49 -17.95
N LEU A 13 23.54 77.38 -18.08
CA LEU A 13 22.74 76.61 -19.01
C LEU A 13 23.20 75.16 -19.40
N GLY A 14 22.43 74.21 -18.99
CA GLY A 14 21.63 73.36 -19.85
C GLY A 14 22.27 72.12 -20.41
N MET A 15 21.88 70.98 -19.85
CA MET A 15 21.35 69.84 -20.64
C MET A 15 20.73 68.85 -19.68
N ALA A 16 19.46 68.55 -19.88
CA ALA A 16 18.75 67.53 -19.22
C ALA A 16 19.27 66.15 -19.77
N ALA A 17 20.01 65.42 -18.95
CA ALA A 17 20.29 63.98 -19.17
C ALA A 17 19.37 63.23 -18.23
N GLY A 18 18.41 62.52 -18.81
CA GLY A 18 17.46 61.69 -18.09
C GLY A 18 18.17 60.61 -17.26
N ALA A 19 18.07 60.72 -15.94
CA ALA A 19 18.41 59.62 -15.06
C ALA A 19 17.35 58.51 -15.23
N ALA A 20 17.67 57.50 -16.04
CA ALA A 20 16.94 56.24 -16.01
C ALA A 20 17.13 55.62 -14.62
N SER A 21 16.13 55.73 -13.77
CA SER A 21 16.06 55.01 -12.51
C SER A 21 16.09 53.50 -12.81
N LEU A 22 17.21 52.85 -12.53
CA LEU A 22 17.27 51.39 -12.43
C LEU A 22 16.43 50.97 -11.23
N ALA A 23 15.14 50.68 -11.48
CA ALA A 23 14.31 50.02 -10.49
C ALA A 23 14.99 48.67 -10.15
N PRO A 24 15.14 48.32 -8.87
CA PRO A 24 15.66 46.99 -8.51
C PRO A 24 14.74 45.97 -9.10
N ARG A 25 15.29 45.09 -9.92
CA ARG A 25 14.59 43.87 -10.38
C ARG A 25 14.19 43.12 -9.12
N TRP A 26 12.92 43.12 -8.79
CA TRP A 26 12.37 42.23 -7.79
C TRP A 26 12.80 40.80 -8.16
N ALA A 27 13.63 40.23 -7.32
CA ALA A 27 13.93 38.81 -7.41
C ALA A 27 12.59 38.08 -7.28
N LEU A 28 12.15 37.46 -8.37
CA LEU A 28 11.04 36.49 -8.29
C LEU A 28 11.40 35.51 -7.20
N PRO A 29 10.50 35.13 -6.30
CA PRO A 29 10.81 34.12 -5.31
C PRO A 29 11.27 32.88 -6.08
N GLN A 30 12.52 32.49 -5.84
CA GLN A 30 13.07 31.26 -6.38
C GLN A 30 12.18 30.14 -5.85
N ALA A 31 11.50 29.43 -6.74
CA ALA A 31 10.73 28.26 -6.33
C ALA A 31 11.63 27.40 -5.43
N ALA A 32 11.19 27.14 -4.21
CA ALA A 32 11.92 26.26 -3.32
C ALA A 32 12.20 24.96 -4.07
N ALA A 33 13.48 24.52 -4.04
CA ALA A 33 13.83 23.23 -4.58
C ALA A 33 12.88 22.19 -3.96
N PRO A 34 12.35 21.23 -4.75
CA PRO A 34 11.52 20.18 -4.19
C PRO A 34 12.29 19.52 -3.03
N ALA A 35 11.59 19.33 -1.90
CA ALA A 35 12.19 18.62 -0.78
C ALA A 35 12.76 17.27 -1.30
N PRO A 36 13.93 16.83 -0.80
CA PRO A 36 14.47 15.53 -1.20
C PRO A 36 13.40 14.47 -0.99
N PRO A 37 13.30 13.46 -1.88
CA PRO A 37 12.33 12.39 -1.73
C PRO A 37 12.50 11.81 -0.32
N THR A 38 11.45 11.88 0.48
CA THR A 38 11.45 11.26 1.80
C THR A 38 11.63 9.76 1.57
N ASP A 39 12.59 9.13 2.25
CA ASP A 39 12.78 7.69 2.18
C ASP A 39 11.52 7.01 2.76
N ARG A 40 10.61 6.65 1.87
CA ARG A 40 9.31 6.08 2.21
C ARG A 40 9.46 4.73 2.90
N LEU A 41 10.42 3.92 2.46
CA LEU A 41 10.71 2.63 3.08
C LEU A 41 11.20 2.81 4.52
N ALA A 42 12.10 3.78 4.76
CA ALA A 42 12.54 4.09 6.12
C ALA A 42 11.39 4.56 7.03
N GLN A 43 10.43 5.34 6.50
CA GLN A 43 9.23 5.74 7.24
C GLN A 43 8.33 4.54 7.57
N MET A 44 8.12 3.62 6.62
CA MET A 44 7.38 2.38 6.82
C MET A 44 8.05 1.51 7.90
N HIS A 45 9.36 1.36 7.85
CA HIS A 45 10.13 0.63 8.87
C HIS A 45 10.04 1.30 10.25
N ALA A 46 10.12 2.62 10.33
CA ALA A 46 9.94 3.35 11.59
C ALA A 46 8.53 3.15 12.17
N ALA A 47 7.51 3.14 11.32
CA ALA A 47 6.15 2.82 11.74
C ALA A 47 6.03 1.37 12.23
N GLY A 48 6.63 0.39 11.52
CA GLY A 48 6.69 -1.01 11.94
C GLY A 48 7.33 -1.20 13.32
N ALA A 49 8.43 -0.48 13.58
CA ALA A 49 9.15 -0.55 14.85
C ALA A 49 8.37 0.05 16.03
N SER A 50 7.47 1.00 15.80
CA SER A 50 6.80 1.77 16.85
C SER A 50 5.33 1.42 17.06
N THR A 51 4.69 0.71 16.13
CA THR A 51 3.25 0.41 16.18
C THR A 51 3.02 -0.97 16.82
N PRO A 52 2.35 -1.04 17.98
CA PRO A 52 1.96 -2.31 18.57
C PRO A 52 1.00 -3.09 17.68
N ILE A 53 1.05 -4.41 17.75
CA ILE A 53 0.08 -5.28 17.08
C ILE A 53 -1.19 -5.41 17.91
N LYS A 54 -2.31 -5.02 17.35
CA LYS A 54 -3.64 -5.29 17.90
C LYS A 54 -4.12 -6.67 17.45
N THR A 55 -4.54 -7.50 18.40
CA THR A 55 -5.15 -8.80 18.12
C THR A 55 -6.66 -8.75 18.28
N THR A 56 -7.38 -9.40 17.36
CA THR A 56 -8.84 -9.56 17.43
C THR A 56 -9.19 -11.01 17.14
N LYS A 57 -9.87 -11.69 18.07
CA LYS A 57 -10.30 -13.08 17.90
C LYS A 57 -11.41 -13.14 16.85
N LEU A 58 -11.24 -13.97 15.81
CA LEU A 58 -12.22 -14.16 14.74
C LEU A 58 -12.98 -15.48 14.89
N TYR A 59 -12.28 -16.53 15.27
CA TYR A 59 -12.82 -17.88 15.47
C TYR A 59 -12.09 -18.52 16.67
N ASP A 60 -12.43 -19.72 17.05
CA ASP A 60 -11.87 -20.36 18.23
C ASP A 60 -10.34 -20.37 18.28
N ASN A 61 -9.73 -20.58 17.11
CA ASN A 61 -8.29 -20.67 16.94
C ASN A 61 -7.72 -19.75 15.83
N ILE A 62 -8.49 -18.71 15.42
CA ILE A 62 -8.05 -17.73 14.43
C ILE A 62 -8.15 -16.31 14.97
N TRP A 63 -7.08 -15.53 14.78
CA TRP A 63 -6.99 -14.12 15.17
C TRP A 63 -6.55 -13.27 13.98
N LEU A 64 -7.12 -12.07 13.88
CA LEU A 64 -6.64 -10.98 13.06
C LEU A 64 -5.57 -10.22 13.84
N LEU A 65 -4.43 -9.93 13.21
CA LEU A 65 -3.34 -9.12 13.73
C LEU A 65 -3.22 -7.86 12.87
N GLN A 66 -3.30 -6.70 13.50
CA GLN A 66 -3.25 -5.39 12.82
C GLN A 66 -2.13 -4.53 13.38
N GLY A 67 -1.29 -3.99 12.51
CA GLY A 67 -0.15 -3.13 12.83
C GLY A 67 0.06 -2.02 11.81
N ALA A 68 1.29 -1.64 11.55
CA ALA A 68 1.64 -0.57 10.60
C ALA A 68 1.60 -1.02 9.13
N GLY A 69 1.80 -2.29 8.83
CA GLY A 69 1.74 -2.88 7.49
C GLY A 69 0.38 -3.47 7.18
N GLY A 70 0.36 -4.42 6.25
CA GLY A 70 -0.85 -5.16 5.92
C GLY A 70 -1.41 -5.95 7.09
N ASN A 71 -2.70 -6.23 7.05
CA ASN A 71 -3.36 -7.09 8.01
C ASN A 71 -2.82 -8.53 7.90
N MET A 72 -2.63 -9.15 9.05
CA MET A 72 -2.15 -10.52 9.17
C MET A 72 -3.20 -11.39 9.85
N ALA A 73 -3.12 -12.71 9.66
CA ALA A 73 -3.94 -13.66 10.41
C ALA A 73 -3.08 -14.76 11.03
N VAL A 74 -3.48 -15.23 12.20
CA VAL A 74 -2.88 -16.38 12.89
C VAL A 74 -3.95 -17.44 13.10
N GLN A 75 -3.66 -18.68 12.69
CA GLN A 75 -4.39 -19.87 13.12
C GLN A 75 -3.44 -20.71 13.97
N SER A 76 -3.90 -21.15 15.17
CA SER A 76 -3.12 -21.99 16.07
C SER A 76 -3.80 -23.33 16.34
N GLY A 77 -3.04 -24.31 16.81
CA GLY A 77 -3.54 -25.63 17.22
C GLY A 77 -2.46 -26.70 17.12
N LYS A 78 -2.88 -27.95 17.25
CA LYS A 78 -1.98 -29.13 17.36
C LYS A 78 -1.03 -29.31 16.17
N ASP A 79 -1.39 -28.80 14.99
CA ASP A 79 -0.56 -28.91 13.78
C ASP A 79 0.44 -27.73 13.67
N GLY A 80 0.49 -26.87 14.70
CA GLY A 80 1.34 -25.70 14.80
C GLY A 80 0.64 -24.41 14.37
N ILE A 81 1.40 -23.31 14.32
CA ILE A 81 0.90 -21.97 13.96
C ILE A 81 1.02 -21.77 12.45
N LEU A 82 -0.10 -21.41 11.83
CA LEU A 82 -0.16 -20.87 10.48
C LEU A 82 -0.29 -19.35 10.57
N LEU A 83 0.64 -18.62 9.98
CA LEU A 83 0.64 -17.16 9.90
C LEU A 83 0.38 -16.73 8.46
N ILE A 84 -0.47 -15.74 8.25
CA ILE A 84 -0.71 -15.10 6.95
C ILE A 84 -0.06 -13.73 6.99
N ASP A 85 0.90 -13.49 6.11
CA ASP A 85 1.76 -12.30 5.99
C ASP A 85 2.63 -12.01 7.23
N SER A 86 3.63 -11.15 7.07
CA SER A 86 4.65 -10.88 8.09
C SER A 86 4.94 -9.40 8.30
N SER A 87 4.20 -8.52 7.60
CA SER A 87 4.39 -7.06 7.70
C SER A 87 5.86 -6.64 7.44
N PHE A 88 6.33 -5.60 8.13
CA PHE A 88 7.70 -5.09 8.02
C PHE A 88 8.69 -5.87 8.89
N ALA A 89 9.95 -5.95 8.46
CA ALA A 89 11.03 -6.56 9.23
C ALA A 89 11.14 -5.98 10.65
N THR A 90 10.93 -4.67 10.78
CA THR A 90 10.97 -3.96 12.05
C THR A 90 9.77 -4.24 12.97
N ALA A 91 8.67 -4.79 12.44
CA ALA A 91 7.49 -5.19 13.20
C ALA A 91 7.60 -6.61 13.80
N VAL A 92 8.58 -7.42 13.37
CA VAL A 92 8.73 -8.82 13.78
C VAL A 92 8.72 -9.03 15.31
N PRO A 93 9.39 -8.21 16.13
CA PRO A 93 9.32 -8.37 17.60
C PRO A 93 7.89 -8.25 18.13
N HIS A 94 7.12 -7.27 17.65
CA HIS A 94 5.72 -7.06 18.05
C HIS A 94 4.79 -8.17 17.54
N ILE A 95 5.03 -8.68 16.32
CA ILE A 95 4.28 -9.82 15.76
C ILE A 95 4.49 -11.06 16.62
N ARG A 96 5.73 -11.37 16.97
CA ARG A 96 6.06 -12.51 17.84
C ARG A 96 5.44 -12.40 19.22
N GLU A 97 5.47 -11.21 19.82
CA GLU A 97 4.80 -10.94 21.10
C GLU A 97 3.28 -11.16 20.99
N ALA A 98 2.65 -10.64 19.94
CA ALA A 98 1.22 -10.81 19.69
C ALA A 98 0.83 -12.28 19.49
N ILE A 99 1.65 -13.05 18.75
CA ILE A 99 1.45 -14.50 18.58
C ILE A 99 1.57 -15.22 19.92
N ALA A 100 2.61 -14.93 20.70
CA ALA A 100 2.84 -15.56 22.02
C ALA A 100 1.73 -15.24 23.03
N ALA A 101 1.04 -14.11 22.88
CA ALA A 101 -0.09 -13.73 23.73
C ALA A 101 -1.36 -14.56 23.43
N VAL A 102 -1.48 -15.18 22.25
CA VAL A 102 -2.67 -15.92 21.82
C VAL A 102 -2.43 -17.42 21.69
N SER A 103 -1.17 -17.86 21.54
CA SER A 103 -0.83 -19.28 21.40
C SER A 103 0.58 -19.57 21.91
N SER A 104 0.76 -20.79 22.45
CA SER A 104 2.07 -21.41 22.76
C SER A 104 2.47 -22.51 21.79
N ASP A 105 1.71 -22.71 20.72
CA ASP A 105 2.00 -23.73 19.72
C ASP A 105 3.28 -23.42 18.95
N ALA A 106 3.91 -24.44 18.38
CA ALA A 106 5.13 -24.26 17.61
C ALA A 106 4.84 -23.55 16.26
N PRO A 107 5.75 -22.71 15.74
CA PRO A 107 5.67 -22.22 14.36
C PRO A 107 5.58 -23.37 13.34
N HIS A 108 4.77 -23.21 12.31
CA HIS A 108 4.63 -24.16 11.22
C HIS A 108 4.87 -23.50 9.87
N ALA A 109 3.94 -22.68 9.39
CA ALA A 109 4.05 -22.04 8.10
C ALA A 109 3.63 -20.58 8.11
N LEU A 110 4.28 -19.81 7.23
CA LEU A 110 3.95 -18.41 6.89
C LEU A 110 3.53 -18.38 5.42
N ILE A 111 2.32 -17.93 5.14
CA ILE A 111 1.80 -17.79 3.78
C ILE A 111 1.77 -16.31 3.42
N ASN A 112 2.37 -15.89 2.30
CA ASN A 112 2.27 -14.53 1.82
C ASN A 112 1.15 -14.38 0.81
N THR A 113 0.32 -13.34 0.99
CA THR A 113 -0.78 -13.00 0.07
C THR A 113 -0.28 -12.48 -1.26
N HIS A 114 0.79 -11.70 -1.25
CA HIS A 114 1.48 -11.16 -2.44
C HIS A 114 2.89 -10.68 -2.07
N TRP A 115 3.61 -10.00 -2.97
CA TRP A 115 5.05 -9.70 -2.82
C TRP A 115 5.38 -8.34 -2.17
N HIS A 116 4.44 -7.47 -1.89
CA HIS A 116 4.72 -6.12 -1.37
C HIS A 116 5.38 -6.13 0.00
N VAL A 117 6.23 -5.12 0.20
CA VAL A 117 7.13 -5.00 1.35
C VAL A 117 6.41 -5.05 2.71
N ASP A 118 5.24 -4.49 2.80
CA ASP A 118 4.42 -4.46 4.02
C ASP A 118 3.64 -5.76 4.29
N HIS A 119 3.88 -6.79 3.49
CA HIS A 119 3.37 -8.16 3.65
C HIS A 119 4.47 -9.21 3.78
N VAL A 120 5.66 -8.97 3.20
CA VAL A 120 6.72 -10.01 3.13
C VAL A 120 8.02 -9.64 3.83
N ASP A 121 8.24 -8.39 4.19
CA ASP A 121 9.54 -7.93 4.67
C ASP A 121 9.94 -8.55 6.03
N GLY A 122 8.96 -8.97 6.84
CA GLY A 122 9.17 -9.71 8.07
C GLY A 122 9.52 -11.20 7.89
N ASN A 123 9.48 -11.74 6.66
CA ASN A 123 9.66 -13.17 6.38
C ASN A 123 10.95 -13.74 6.97
N GLU A 124 12.10 -13.04 6.82
CA GLU A 124 13.39 -13.50 7.36
C GLU A 124 13.35 -13.71 8.87
N GLY A 125 12.80 -12.73 9.59
CA GLY A 125 12.69 -12.80 11.06
C GLY A 125 11.71 -13.88 11.52
N MET A 126 10.64 -14.13 10.76
CA MET A 126 9.69 -15.19 11.04
C MET A 126 10.25 -16.56 10.66
N HIS A 127 11.00 -16.66 9.55
CA HIS A 127 11.73 -17.89 9.19
C HIS A 127 12.76 -18.26 10.27
N ALA A 128 13.52 -17.29 10.76
CA ALA A 128 14.45 -17.51 11.89
C ALA A 128 13.74 -17.93 13.19
N ALA A 129 12.45 -17.60 13.34
CA ALA A 129 11.60 -18.08 14.43
C ALA A 129 11.00 -19.48 14.19
N GLY A 130 11.26 -20.10 13.03
CA GLY A 130 10.86 -21.48 12.72
C GLY A 130 9.70 -21.62 11.71
N PHE A 131 9.22 -20.54 11.12
CA PHE A 131 8.18 -20.61 10.09
C PHE A 131 8.75 -21.02 8.74
N HIS A 132 8.04 -21.88 8.03
CA HIS A 132 8.31 -22.22 6.64
C HIS A 132 7.51 -21.30 5.71
N VAL A 133 8.17 -20.61 4.77
CA VAL A 133 7.50 -19.60 3.92
C VAL A 133 6.89 -20.28 2.68
N ILE A 134 5.61 -20.03 2.45
CA ILE A 134 4.80 -20.50 1.32
C ILE A 134 4.22 -19.30 0.57
N ALA A 135 4.27 -19.28 -0.76
CA ALA A 135 3.64 -18.23 -1.56
C ALA A 135 3.38 -18.70 -3.00
N HIS A 136 2.72 -17.84 -3.79
CA HIS A 136 2.64 -18.02 -5.24
C HIS A 136 4.05 -17.95 -5.87
N GLU A 137 4.30 -18.72 -6.95
CA GLU A 137 5.62 -18.80 -7.61
C GLU A 137 6.14 -17.45 -8.10
N LYS A 138 5.26 -16.55 -8.55
CA LYS A 138 5.63 -15.20 -8.95
C LYS A 138 6.09 -14.35 -7.76
N THR A 139 5.53 -14.52 -6.55
CA THR A 139 6.02 -13.89 -5.33
C THR A 139 7.49 -14.27 -5.08
N LYS A 140 7.81 -15.57 -5.17
CA LYS A 140 9.19 -16.04 -5.09
C LYS A 140 10.08 -15.38 -6.13
N THR A 141 9.63 -15.32 -7.38
CA THR A 141 10.41 -14.70 -8.49
C THR A 141 10.72 -13.25 -8.20
N ARG A 142 9.73 -12.46 -7.74
CA ARG A 142 9.91 -11.03 -7.42
C ARG A 142 10.83 -10.81 -6.23
N MET A 143 10.74 -11.64 -5.20
CA MET A 143 11.60 -11.56 -4.01
C MET A 143 13.04 -12.02 -4.28
N SER A 144 13.26 -12.87 -5.28
CA SER A 144 14.60 -13.43 -5.61
C SER A 144 15.50 -12.50 -6.41
N ALA A 145 14.99 -11.34 -6.87
CA ALA A 145 15.73 -10.36 -7.65
C ALA A 145 15.45 -8.93 -7.14
N PRO A 146 16.31 -7.95 -7.43
CA PRO A 146 16.00 -6.55 -7.17
C PRO A 146 14.67 -6.16 -7.86
N SER A 147 13.81 -5.46 -7.13
CA SER A 147 12.49 -5.07 -7.59
C SER A 147 12.15 -3.63 -7.17
N GLU A 148 11.11 -3.06 -7.76
CA GLU A 148 10.69 -1.68 -7.49
C GLU A 148 9.17 -1.59 -7.47
N ILE A 149 8.63 -0.91 -6.46
CA ILE A 149 7.24 -0.44 -6.45
C ILE A 149 7.27 0.98 -7.04
N LYS A 150 7.15 1.07 -8.37
CA LYS A 150 7.46 2.29 -9.15
C LYS A 150 6.71 3.52 -8.68
N LEU A 151 5.39 3.42 -8.51
CA LEU A 151 4.55 4.57 -8.14
C LEU A 151 4.88 5.11 -6.73
N LEU A 152 5.41 4.25 -5.86
CA LEU A 152 5.82 4.62 -4.51
C LEU A 152 7.30 5.02 -4.43
N HIS A 153 8.08 4.87 -5.51
CA HIS A 153 9.53 5.07 -5.55
C HIS A 153 10.27 4.26 -4.48
N ILE A 154 9.83 3.00 -4.26
CA ILE A 154 10.47 2.08 -3.33
C ILE A 154 11.27 1.06 -4.14
N SER A 155 12.59 1.10 -4.01
CA SER A 155 13.49 0.10 -4.57
C SER A 155 13.88 -0.91 -3.49
N LEU A 156 13.75 -2.19 -3.82
CA LEU A 156 14.03 -3.31 -2.92
C LEU A 156 15.18 -4.13 -3.50
N PRO A 157 16.22 -4.47 -2.72
CA PRO A 157 17.19 -5.47 -3.13
C PRO A 157 16.53 -6.85 -3.22
N ALA A 158 17.22 -7.83 -3.80
CA ALA A 158 16.80 -9.22 -3.63
C ALA A 158 16.73 -9.55 -2.12
N TYR A 159 15.67 -10.23 -1.72
CA TYR A 159 15.50 -10.64 -0.33
C TYR A 159 16.50 -11.74 0.06
N PRO A 160 16.90 -11.83 1.34
CA PRO A 160 17.77 -12.90 1.81
C PRO A 160 17.08 -14.27 1.71
N ALA A 161 17.87 -15.34 1.66
CA ALA A 161 17.39 -16.69 1.42
C ALA A 161 16.29 -17.16 2.40
N GLY A 162 16.36 -16.74 3.66
CA GLY A 162 15.35 -17.07 4.67
C GLY A 162 14.02 -16.37 4.47
N ALA A 163 13.99 -15.23 3.74
CA ALA A 163 12.76 -14.53 3.43
C ALA A 163 12.04 -15.09 2.19
N ILE A 164 12.80 -15.75 1.29
CA ILE A 164 12.28 -16.24 0.00
C ILE A 164 11.42 -17.48 0.23
N PRO A 165 10.21 -17.59 -0.38
CA PRO A 165 9.35 -18.76 -0.24
C PRO A 165 10.07 -20.07 -0.57
N GLY A 166 10.11 -21.01 0.41
CA GLY A 166 10.67 -22.35 0.25
C GLY A 166 9.72 -23.28 -0.50
N THR A 167 8.41 -23.07 -0.33
CA THR A 167 7.35 -23.80 -1.06
C THR A 167 6.54 -22.82 -1.90
N THR A 168 6.26 -23.21 -3.14
CA THR A 168 5.46 -22.41 -4.07
C THR A 168 4.39 -23.23 -4.77
N PHE A 169 3.38 -22.54 -5.31
CA PHE A 169 2.33 -23.10 -6.16
C PHE A 169 1.98 -22.13 -7.30
N ALA A 170 1.41 -22.66 -8.39
CA ALA A 170 1.11 -21.86 -9.59
C ALA A 170 -0.34 -21.36 -9.64
N ALA A 171 -1.31 -22.15 -9.17
CA ALA A 171 -2.73 -21.80 -9.27
C ALA A 171 -3.45 -21.98 -7.93
N THR A 172 -3.41 -23.17 -7.36
CA THR A 172 -4.09 -23.52 -6.12
C THR A 172 -3.23 -24.41 -5.24
N MET A 173 -3.39 -24.30 -3.95
CA MET A 173 -2.86 -25.20 -2.95
C MET A 173 -3.89 -25.34 -1.83
N SER A 174 -4.11 -26.57 -1.35
CA SER A 174 -5.03 -26.85 -0.25
C SER A 174 -4.32 -27.60 0.85
N HIS A 175 -4.60 -27.22 2.09
CA HIS A 175 -4.08 -27.84 3.29
C HIS A 175 -5.21 -28.20 4.25
N LYS A 176 -5.06 -29.32 4.97
CA LYS A 176 -5.81 -29.54 6.21
C LYS A 176 -4.90 -29.12 7.36
N HIS A 177 -5.31 -28.11 8.13
CA HIS A 177 -4.51 -27.55 9.19
C HIS A 177 -5.39 -27.17 10.39
N ASN A 178 -5.03 -27.62 11.58
CA ASN A 178 -5.73 -27.36 12.84
C ASN A 178 -7.26 -27.62 12.78
N GLY A 179 -7.65 -28.67 12.05
CA GLY A 179 -9.06 -29.06 11.90
C GLY A 179 -9.83 -28.28 10.85
N ASP A 180 -9.17 -27.38 10.12
CA ASP A 180 -9.77 -26.64 9.00
C ASP A 180 -9.29 -27.16 7.64
N SER A 181 -10.04 -26.85 6.59
CA SER A 181 -9.59 -26.92 5.20
C SER A 181 -9.22 -25.52 4.75
N VAL A 182 -7.96 -25.31 4.41
CA VAL A 182 -7.40 -24.01 4.05
C VAL A 182 -7.02 -24.03 2.58
N ASP A 183 -7.71 -23.24 1.77
CA ASP A 183 -7.43 -23.08 0.35
C ASP A 183 -6.67 -21.79 0.07
N LEU A 184 -5.60 -21.90 -0.71
CA LEU A 184 -4.81 -20.83 -1.27
C LEU A 184 -5.07 -20.80 -2.77
N VAL A 185 -5.56 -19.70 -3.30
CA VAL A 185 -5.91 -19.61 -4.72
C VAL A 185 -5.37 -18.31 -5.31
N HIS A 186 -4.67 -18.43 -6.43
CA HIS A 186 -4.15 -17.29 -7.17
C HIS A 186 -5.24 -16.62 -8.01
N TYR A 187 -5.22 -15.30 -8.01
CA TYR A 187 -6.00 -14.48 -8.94
C TYR A 187 -5.20 -14.20 -10.23
N ASP A 188 -5.90 -13.99 -11.33
CA ASP A 188 -5.33 -13.25 -12.46
C ASP A 188 -4.84 -11.87 -11.98
N PRO A 189 -3.89 -11.21 -12.68
CA PRO A 189 -3.37 -9.92 -12.24
C PRO A 189 -4.45 -8.93 -11.85
N ALA A 190 -4.39 -8.46 -10.60
CA ALA A 190 -5.41 -7.64 -9.95
C ALA A 190 -4.80 -6.44 -9.24
N HIS A 191 -4.41 -6.55 -7.95
CA HIS A 191 -3.58 -5.57 -7.25
C HIS A 191 -2.11 -5.66 -7.69
N THR A 192 -1.62 -6.90 -7.83
CA THR A 192 -0.34 -7.30 -8.44
C THR A 192 -0.58 -8.50 -9.35
N ASP A 193 0.49 -9.08 -9.92
CA ASP A 193 0.42 -10.39 -10.60
C ASP A 193 0.68 -11.57 -9.67
N THR A 194 0.75 -11.35 -8.35
CA THR A 194 1.11 -12.38 -7.35
C THR A 194 0.01 -12.68 -6.35
N ASP A 195 -1.13 -12.01 -6.44
CA ASP A 195 -2.18 -12.00 -5.43
C ASP A 195 -2.82 -13.37 -5.24
N ILE A 196 -3.00 -13.76 -3.98
CA ILE A 196 -3.78 -14.94 -3.60
C ILE A 196 -4.82 -14.56 -2.54
N TYR A 197 -5.90 -15.33 -2.46
CA TYR A 197 -6.70 -15.39 -1.26
C TYR A 197 -6.40 -16.63 -0.44
N ILE A 198 -6.70 -16.57 0.86
CA ILE A 198 -6.66 -17.69 1.77
C ILE A 198 -8.03 -17.87 2.39
N HIS A 199 -8.66 -19.05 2.19
CA HIS A 199 -9.99 -19.35 2.69
C HIS A 199 -9.93 -20.44 3.75
N PHE A 200 -10.31 -20.13 4.97
CA PHE A 200 -10.51 -21.05 6.08
C PHE A 200 -11.98 -21.47 6.09
N HIS A 201 -12.27 -22.66 5.56
CA HIS A 201 -13.64 -23.09 5.27
C HIS A 201 -14.48 -23.32 6.52
N ASN A 202 -13.94 -24.06 7.52
CA ASN A 202 -14.69 -24.38 8.74
C ASN A 202 -14.87 -23.16 9.65
N ALA A 203 -13.88 -22.27 9.67
CA ALA A 203 -13.94 -21.03 10.43
C ALA A 203 -14.76 -19.95 9.74
N ASP A 204 -15.08 -20.10 8.47
CA ASP A 204 -15.78 -19.13 7.61
C ASP A 204 -15.05 -17.77 7.62
N VAL A 205 -13.73 -17.80 7.35
CA VAL A 205 -12.84 -16.63 7.29
C VAL A 205 -12.15 -16.60 5.92
N LEU A 206 -12.26 -15.47 5.22
CA LEU A 206 -11.56 -15.21 3.96
C LEU A 206 -10.54 -14.09 4.16
N HIS A 207 -9.27 -14.35 3.88
CA HIS A 207 -8.23 -13.33 3.80
C HIS A 207 -7.99 -12.97 2.34
N CYS A 208 -8.30 -11.73 1.95
CA CYS A 208 -8.23 -11.30 0.55
C CYS A 208 -6.88 -10.67 0.18
N GLY A 209 -5.96 -10.45 1.14
CA GLY A 209 -4.82 -9.58 0.88
C GLY A 209 -5.27 -8.24 0.31
N ASP A 210 -4.47 -7.66 -0.57
CA ASP A 210 -4.70 -6.33 -1.14
C ASP A 210 -5.71 -6.29 -2.30
N ILE A 211 -6.42 -7.40 -2.53
CA ILE A 211 -7.64 -7.39 -3.34
C ILE A 211 -8.75 -6.60 -2.66
N PHE A 212 -8.72 -6.50 -1.32
CA PHE A 212 -9.71 -5.77 -0.55
C PHE A 212 -9.04 -4.73 0.37
N PHE A 213 -9.37 -3.46 0.14
CA PHE A 213 -9.05 -2.33 1.02
C PHE A 213 -10.34 -1.86 1.67
N ASN A 214 -10.49 -2.07 2.98
CA ASN A 214 -11.72 -1.68 3.66
C ASN A 214 -11.65 -0.25 4.20
N LYS A 215 -12.55 0.63 3.73
CA LYS A 215 -12.65 2.06 4.12
C LYS A 215 -11.40 2.90 3.77
N THR A 216 -10.62 2.46 2.78
CA THR A 216 -9.50 3.22 2.23
C THR A 216 -9.39 2.98 0.73
N TYR A 217 -8.91 3.99 -0.03
CA TYR A 217 -8.67 3.82 -1.46
C TYR A 217 -7.49 2.87 -1.68
N PRO A 218 -7.62 1.91 -2.62
CA PRO A 218 -6.56 0.97 -2.86
C PRO A 218 -5.36 1.62 -3.57
N PHE A 219 -4.19 1.12 -3.24
CA PHE A 219 -3.06 1.12 -4.14
C PHE A 219 -3.21 -0.06 -5.10
N ILE A 220 -2.91 0.11 -6.39
CA ILE A 220 -2.86 -0.96 -7.39
C ILE A 220 -1.53 -0.83 -8.10
N ASP A 221 -0.73 -1.89 -8.12
CA ASP A 221 0.61 -1.87 -8.69
C ASP A 221 0.59 -2.16 -10.20
N GLU A 222 0.34 -1.12 -10.98
CA GLU A 222 0.40 -1.21 -12.45
C GLU A 222 1.77 -1.66 -12.97
N GLY A 223 2.85 -1.39 -12.21
CA GLY A 223 4.21 -1.81 -12.56
C GLY A 223 4.40 -3.32 -12.58
N THR A 224 3.54 -4.06 -11.90
CA THR A 224 3.53 -5.53 -11.84
C THR A 224 2.28 -6.14 -12.47
N GLY A 225 1.59 -5.38 -13.31
CA GLY A 225 0.44 -5.85 -14.08
C GLY A 225 -0.91 -5.66 -13.39
N GLY A 226 -0.94 -5.01 -12.22
CA GLY A 226 -2.17 -4.65 -11.55
C GLY A 226 -3.03 -3.68 -12.37
N SER A 227 -4.35 -3.78 -12.23
CA SER A 227 -5.30 -2.90 -12.90
C SER A 227 -6.61 -2.78 -12.13
N ILE A 228 -7.33 -1.68 -12.36
CA ILE A 228 -8.65 -1.50 -11.75
C ILE A 228 -9.64 -2.59 -12.19
N GLY A 229 -9.58 -3.01 -13.45
CA GLY A 229 -10.42 -4.10 -13.97
C GLY A 229 -10.12 -5.42 -13.27
N GLY A 230 -8.84 -5.81 -13.20
CA GLY A 230 -8.41 -7.03 -12.52
C GLY A 230 -8.76 -7.03 -11.03
N THR A 231 -8.58 -5.89 -10.34
CA THR A 231 -8.96 -5.75 -8.92
C THR A 231 -10.46 -5.93 -8.71
N ILE A 232 -11.30 -5.35 -9.58
CA ILE A 232 -12.77 -5.55 -9.52
C ILE A 232 -13.12 -7.02 -9.74
N ASP A 233 -12.56 -7.67 -10.76
CA ASP A 233 -12.83 -9.07 -11.07
C ASP A 233 -12.41 -10.01 -9.92
N ALA A 234 -11.24 -9.78 -9.32
CA ALA A 234 -10.78 -10.54 -8.16
C ALA A 234 -11.68 -10.32 -6.92
N ALA A 235 -12.08 -9.08 -6.65
CA ALA A 235 -13.00 -8.77 -5.57
C ALA A 235 -14.39 -9.41 -5.78
N GLN A 236 -14.90 -9.47 -7.02
CA GLN A 236 -16.13 -10.17 -7.37
C GLN A 236 -16.02 -11.69 -7.18
N LYS A 237 -14.88 -12.29 -7.57
CA LYS A 237 -14.59 -13.70 -7.29
C LYS A 237 -14.58 -13.96 -5.78
N SER A 238 -13.97 -13.07 -4.98
CA SER A 238 -13.99 -13.13 -3.51
C SER A 238 -15.42 -13.03 -2.95
N LEU A 239 -16.23 -12.10 -3.49
CA LEU A 239 -17.62 -11.91 -3.06
C LEU A 239 -18.48 -13.18 -3.28
N ALA A 240 -18.19 -13.94 -4.32
CA ALA A 240 -18.89 -15.20 -4.61
C ALA A 240 -18.58 -16.32 -3.60
N LEU A 241 -17.47 -16.22 -2.85
CA LEU A 241 -17.05 -17.22 -1.85
C LEU A 241 -17.68 -16.98 -0.47
N VAL A 242 -18.23 -15.78 -0.21
CA VAL A 242 -18.60 -15.37 1.15
C VAL A 242 -20.12 -15.38 1.38
N GLY A 243 -20.52 -15.91 2.53
CA GLY A 243 -21.85 -15.80 3.09
C GLY A 243 -22.02 -14.55 3.95
N ASP A 244 -23.21 -14.38 4.54
CA ASP A 244 -23.50 -13.20 5.39
C ASP A 244 -22.77 -13.26 6.74
N ALA A 245 -22.38 -14.46 7.20
CA ALA A 245 -21.62 -14.67 8.44
C ALA A 245 -20.10 -14.62 8.25
N THR A 246 -19.62 -14.72 7.00
CA THR A 246 -18.17 -14.78 6.68
C THR A 246 -17.46 -13.53 7.16
N LYS A 247 -16.35 -13.72 7.87
CA LYS A 247 -15.41 -12.65 8.22
C LYS A 247 -14.40 -12.48 7.09
N VAL A 248 -14.34 -11.27 6.54
CA VAL A 248 -13.44 -10.95 5.41
C VAL A 248 -12.31 -10.07 5.91
N ILE A 249 -11.09 -10.60 5.88
CA ILE A 249 -9.89 -9.86 6.24
C ILE A 249 -9.39 -9.12 5.00
N PRO A 250 -9.44 -7.78 4.98
CA PRO A 250 -8.80 -6.99 3.92
C PRO A 250 -7.30 -6.97 4.11
N GLY A 251 -6.53 -6.64 3.07
CA GLY A 251 -5.11 -6.34 3.23
C GLY A 251 -4.89 -5.10 4.10
N HIS A 252 -5.73 -4.08 3.93
CA HIS A 252 -5.70 -2.85 4.72
C HIS A 252 -7.07 -2.40 5.19
N GLY A 253 -7.10 -1.75 6.35
CA GLY A 253 -8.32 -1.23 6.96
C GLY A 253 -8.94 -2.19 7.99
N PRO A 254 -10.14 -1.87 8.50
CA PRO A 254 -10.81 -2.67 9.52
C PRO A 254 -11.30 -4.03 8.97
N LEU A 255 -11.49 -5.02 9.86
CA LEU A 255 -12.16 -6.27 9.51
C LEU A 255 -13.49 -5.97 8.78
N GLY A 256 -13.71 -6.67 7.69
CA GLY A 256 -14.91 -6.53 6.87
C GLY A 256 -15.80 -7.76 6.87
N ASN A 257 -16.86 -7.65 6.11
CA ASN A 257 -17.85 -8.69 5.83
C ASN A 257 -18.29 -8.61 4.36
N LYS A 258 -19.23 -9.43 3.96
CA LYS A 258 -19.79 -9.45 2.61
C LYS A 258 -20.33 -8.10 2.14
N ALA A 259 -21.01 -7.35 3.02
CA ALA A 259 -21.58 -6.05 2.69
C ALA A 259 -20.49 -5.00 2.46
N ASP A 260 -19.43 -5.01 3.27
CA ASP A 260 -18.26 -4.12 3.10
C ASP A 260 -17.53 -4.43 1.79
N LEU A 261 -17.31 -5.72 1.47
CA LEU A 261 -16.68 -6.12 0.21
C LEU A 261 -17.54 -5.72 -1.00
N LYS A 262 -18.87 -5.84 -0.89
CA LYS A 262 -19.77 -5.36 -1.95
C LYS A 262 -19.70 -3.84 -2.12
N GLN A 263 -19.68 -3.06 -1.03
CA GLN A 263 -19.54 -1.60 -1.09
C GLN A 263 -18.21 -1.20 -1.75
N TYR A 264 -17.13 -1.94 -1.46
CA TYR A 264 -15.82 -1.74 -2.10
C TYR A 264 -15.90 -1.94 -3.62
N ILE A 265 -16.50 -3.03 -4.08
CA ILE A 265 -16.70 -3.32 -5.52
C ILE A 265 -17.53 -2.24 -6.19
N ASP A 266 -18.63 -1.80 -5.54
CA ASP A 266 -19.49 -0.74 -6.04
C ASP A 266 -18.72 0.58 -6.20
N MET A 267 -17.88 0.94 -5.22
CA MET A 267 -17.00 2.12 -5.27
C MET A 267 -15.98 2.02 -6.40
N LEU A 268 -15.24 0.90 -6.49
CA LEU A 268 -14.25 0.69 -7.55
C LEU A 268 -14.88 0.82 -8.95
N SER A 269 -16.02 0.18 -9.15
CA SER A 269 -16.74 0.18 -10.43
C SER A 269 -17.21 1.57 -10.82
N ALA A 270 -17.78 2.32 -9.88
CA ALA A 270 -18.24 3.69 -10.12
C ALA A 270 -17.07 4.63 -10.46
N VAL A 271 -15.95 4.54 -9.72
CA VAL A 271 -14.78 5.38 -10.00
C VAL A 271 -14.16 5.01 -11.34
N ARG A 272 -14.04 3.71 -11.66
CA ARG A 272 -13.59 3.24 -12.98
C ARG A 272 -14.43 3.85 -14.09
N ASP A 273 -15.75 3.76 -13.99
CA ASP A 273 -16.66 4.22 -15.04
C ASP A 273 -16.62 5.75 -15.21
N ASN A 274 -16.54 6.49 -14.10
CA ASN A 274 -16.39 7.93 -14.11
C ASN A 274 -15.08 8.37 -14.77
N VAL A 275 -13.96 7.73 -14.42
CA VAL A 275 -12.63 8.04 -15.00
C VAL A 275 -12.57 7.63 -16.46
N ALA A 276 -13.12 6.47 -16.84
CA ALA A 276 -13.20 6.02 -18.23
C ALA A 276 -14.01 7.01 -19.11
N ALA A 277 -15.11 7.55 -18.58
CA ALA A 277 -15.90 8.56 -19.28
C ALA A 277 -15.09 9.87 -19.51
N LEU A 278 -14.34 10.33 -18.51
CA LEU A 278 -13.48 11.51 -18.65
C LEU A 278 -12.36 11.27 -19.67
N LYS A 279 -11.68 10.13 -19.60
CA LYS A 279 -10.63 9.73 -20.56
C LYS A 279 -11.17 9.65 -21.98
N LYS A 280 -12.35 9.04 -22.17
CA LYS A 280 -13.03 8.96 -23.48
C LYS A 280 -13.43 10.33 -24.03
N ALA A 281 -13.73 11.29 -23.15
CA ALA A 281 -14.02 12.68 -23.52
C ALA A 281 -12.75 13.50 -23.84
N GLY A 282 -11.56 12.91 -23.76
CA GLY A 282 -10.28 13.53 -24.09
C GLY A 282 -9.59 14.24 -22.90
N ALA A 283 -10.08 14.08 -21.67
CA ALA A 283 -9.43 14.65 -20.49
C ALA A 283 -8.07 13.98 -20.25
N SER A 284 -7.04 14.76 -19.96
CA SER A 284 -5.75 14.27 -19.45
C SER A 284 -5.89 13.69 -18.02
N GLU A 285 -4.87 12.99 -17.55
CA GLU A 285 -4.83 12.45 -16.17
C GLU A 285 -5.02 13.58 -15.13
N GLN A 286 -4.31 14.71 -15.28
CA GLN A 286 -4.44 15.86 -14.39
C GLN A 286 -5.85 16.46 -14.41
N GLU A 287 -6.47 16.56 -15.59
CA GLU A 287 -7.85 17.04 -15.69
C GLU A 287 -8.85 16.08 -15.06
N ALA A 288 -8.65 14.76 -15.21
CA ALA A 288 -9.46 13.75 -14.54
C ALA A 288 -9.33 13.84 -13.02
N ILE A 289 -8.12 13.99 -12.48
CA ILE A 289 -7.88 14.21 -11.04
C ILE A 289 -8.60 15.49 -10.58
N ALA A 290 -8.48 16.60 -11.31
CA ALA A 290 -9.12 17.88 -10.96
C ALA A 290 -10.66 17.80 -10.94
N LYS A 291 -11.27 16.86 -11.69
CA LYS A 291 -12.73 16.61 -11.68
C LYS A 291 -13.21 15.83 -10.46
N LYS A 292 -12.29 15.26 -9.66
CA LYS A 292 -12.59 14.53 -8.40
C LYS A 292 -13.67 13.47 -8.55
N PRO A 293 -13.52 12.48 -9.44
CA PRO A 293 -14.53 11.45 -9.68
C PRO A 293 -14.77 10.54 -8.45
N THR A 294 -13.94 10.63 -7.41
CA THR A 294 -14.09 9.93 -6.12
C THR A 294 -14.93 10.68 -5.10
N MET A 295 -15.22 11.98 -5.30
CA MET A 295 -15.76 12.90 -4.28
C MET A 295 -16.97 12.35 -3.48
N GLN A 296 -17.86 11.61 -4.13
CA GLN A 296 -19.04 11.02 -3.46
C GLN A 296 -18.66 9.92 -2.45
N PHE A 297 -17.45 9.37 -2.53
CA PHE A 297 -16.95 8.30 -1.69
C PHE A 297 -15.97 8.78 -0.61
N ASP A 298 -15.37 9.98 -0.77
CA ASP A 298 -14.26 10.46 0.03
C ASP A 298 -14.56 10.43 1.55
N SER A 299 -15.78 10.78 1.97
CA SER A 299 -16.18 10.74 3.38
C SER A 299 -16.06 9.36 4.04
N ASN A 300 -16.14 8.29 3.25
CA ASN A 300 -16.13 6.90 3.73
C ASN A 300 -14.82 6.16 3.46
N TRP A 301 -13.93 6.74 2.59
CA TRP A 301 -12.76 6.04 2.04
C TRP A 301 -11.44 6.75 2.29
N LEU A 302 -11.40 7.81 3.11
CA LEU A 302 -10.18 8.60 3.40
C LEU A 302 -9.49 8.21 4.71
N HIS A 303 -9.69 6.99 5.22
CA HIS A 303 -9.27 6.68 6.59
C HIS A 303 -7.81 6.27 6.76
N SER A 304 -7.11 5.84 5.70
CA SER A 304 -5.67 5.54 5.73
C SER A 304 -5.12 5.21 4.32
N GLY A 305 -3.87 5.48 4.08
CA GLY A 305 -3.02 4.92 3.02
C GLY A 305 -3.09 5.58 1.65
N GLY A 306 -4.16 5.48 0.91
CA GLY A 306 -4.25 5.99 -0.45
C GLY A 306 -4.88 7.39 -0.53
N SER A 307 -4.29 8.32 -1.29
CA SER A 307 -4.97 9.58 -1.61
C SER A 307 -5.94 9.38 -2.77
N PRO A 308 -7.07 10.13 -2.82
CA PRO A 308 -7.97 10.11 -3.97
C PRO A 308 -7.26 10.39 -5.28
N ASP A 309 -6.35 11.36 -5.30
CA ASP A 309 -5.62 11.77 -6.50
C ASP A 309 -4.73 10.65 -7.03
N MET A 310 -4.01 9.94 -6.15
CA MET A 310 -3.21 8.78 -6.52
C MET A 310 -4.09 7.67 -7.09
N PHE A 311 -5.21 7.36 -6.44
CA PHE A 311 -6.13 6.32 -6.90
C PHE A 311 -6.75 6.68 -8.25
N ILE A 312 -7.20 7.93 -8.47
CA ILE A 312 -7.71 8.39 -9.77
C ILE A 312 -6.65 8.25 -10.85
N GLY A 313 -5.39 8.62 -10.57
CA GLY A 313 -4.28 8.46 -11.51
C GLY A 313 -4.05 7.00 -11.90
N ILE A 314 -4.03 6.07 -10.93
CA ILE A 314 -3.94 4.62 -11.19
C ILE A 314 -5.10 4.16 -12.07
N VAL A 315 -6.33 4.51 -11.71
CA VAL A 315 -7.51 4.16 -12.50
C VAL A 315 -7.41 4.70 -13.92
N TYR A 316 -7.01 5.97 -14.09
CA TYR A 316 -6.85 6.59 -15.42
C TYR A 316 -5.85 5.84 -16.31
N ARG A 317 -4.73 5.37 -15.77
CA ARG A 317 -3.72 4.64 -16.53
C ARG A 317 -4.12 3.20 -16.86
N THR A 318 -5.04 2.60 -16.09
CA THR A 318 -5.41 1.17 -16.17
C THR A 318 -6.82 0.91 -16.74
N VAL A 319 -7.58 1.97 -17.12
CA VAL A 319 -8.85 1.86 -17.87
C VAL A 319 -8.63 1.98 -19.39
#